data_3ded764b86dc7484952a05063b1fc77a
#
_entry.id   3ded764b86dc7484952a05063b1fc77a
#
_cell.length_a   1.000
_cell.length_b   1.000
_cell.length_c   1.000
_cell.angle_alpha   90.00
_cell.angle_beta   90.00
_cell.angle_gamma   90.00
#
_symmetry.space_group_name_H-M   'P 1'
#
loop_
_entity.id
_entity.type
_entity.pdbx_description
1 polymer ?
#
loop_
_entity_poly.entity_id
_entity_poly.type
_entity_poly.pdbx_seq_one_letter_code
_entity_poly.pdbx_strand_id
1 'polypeptide(L)'
;NLAKAYAGICYFKMGENEKALDLLKSFSGSDDMISPAITGLIGDCYVNMGNVKEGISYFEKAAKQASNEVISPTYLKKAGIAYESLKQYGDAVKAYTTIKEKYFNSMEASDIDKYITRASALNK
;
A
#
# COMPACT_ATOMS: atom_id res chain seq x y z
N ASN A 1 5.20 15.96 -13.68
CA ASN A 1 6.59 15.78 -14.08
C ASN A 1 7.44 15.25 -12.94
N LEU A 2 8.66 14.82 -13.23
CA LEU A 2 9.55 14.23 -12.24
C LEU A 2 9.89 15.15 -11.09
N ALA A 3 10.02 16.46 -11.35
CA ALA A 3 10.32 17.42 -10.30
C ALA A 3 9.25 17.44 -9.21
N LYS A 4 7.99 17.36 -9.61
CA LYS A 4 6.88 17.29 -8.64
C LYS A 4 6.91 15.99 -7.84
N ALA A 5 7.23 14.87 -8.50
CA ALA A 5 7.34 13.60 -7.82
C ALA A 5 8.46 13.61 -6.79
N TYR A 6 9.64 14.11 -7.15
CA TYR A 6 10.75 14.21 -6.21
C TYR A 6 10.45 15.14 -5.04
N ALA A 7 9.83 16.29 -5.31
CA ALA A 7 9.44 17.22 -4.26
C ALA A 7 8.43 16.55 -3.30
N GLY A 8 7.46 15.82 -3.85
CA GLY A 8 6.49 15.08 -3.06
C GLY A 8 7.16 14.05 -2.16
N ILE A 9 8.11 13.29 -2.68
CA ILE A 9 8.85 12.29 -1.90
C ILE A 9 9.64 12.97 -0.78
N CYS A 10 10.28 14.11 -1.07
CA CYS A 10 11.02 14.85 -0.06
C CYS A 10 10.12 15.34 1.07
N TYR A 11 8.97 15.90 0.73
CA TYR A 11 8.00 16.35 1.74
C TYR A 11 7.50 15.17 2.58
N PHE A 12 7.24 14.03 1.94
CA PHE A 12 6.83 12.83 2.67
C PHE A 12 7.88 12.44 3.71
N LYS A 13 9.16 12.42 3.32
CA LYS A 13 10.26 12.05 4.23
C LYS A 13 10.41 13.03 5.38
N MET A 14 10.00 14.27 5.18
CA MET A 14 10.03 15.31 6.22
C MET A 14 8.78 15.29 7.12
N GLY A 15 7.85 14.38 6.86
CA GLY A 15 6.60 14.32 7.61
C GLY A 15 5.55 15.33 7.18
N GLU A 16 5.79 16.05 6.09
CA GLU A 16 4.86 17.06 5.54
C GLU A 16 3.86 16.37 4.60
N ASN A 17 2.95 15.58 5.18
CA ASN A 17 2.08 14.68 4.40
C ASN A 17 1.10 15.42 3.48
N GLU A 18 0.54 16.56 3.91
CA GLU A 18 -0.38 17.33 3.06
C GLU A 18 0.31 17.86 1.81
N LYS A 19 1.50 18.46 1.99
CA LYS A 19 2.27 18.99 0.86
C LYS A 19 2.71 17.88 -0.08
N ALA A 20 3.14 16.75 0.52
CA ALA A 20 3.51 15.57 -0.26
C ALA A 20 2.32 15.09 -1.09
N LEU A 21 1.16 14.97 -0.46
CA LEU A 21 -0.05 14.48 -1.12
C LEU A 21 -0.43 15.37 -2.32
N ASP A 22 -0.44 16.69 -2.14
CA ASP A 22 -0.79 17.61 -3.21
C ASP A 22 0.13 17.45 -4.41
N LEU A 23 1.44 17.37 -4.17
CA LEU A 23 2.43 17.22 -5.25
C LEU A 23 2.32 15.85 -5.93
N LEU A 24 2.17 14.80 -5.15
CA LEU A 24 2.09 13.44 -5.70
C LEU A 24 0.81 13.24 -6.51
N LYS A 25 -0.31 13.78 -6.05
CA LYS A 25 -1.57 13.69 -6.80
C LYS A 25 -1.55 14.50 -8.09
N SER A 26 -0.81 15.61 -8.11
CA SER A 26 -0.67 16.40 -9.33
C SER A 26 0.27 15.75 -10.35
N PHE A 27 1.07 14.79 -9.90
CA PHE A 27 1.92 13.98 -10.77
C PHE A 27 1.10 12.88 -11.41
N SER A 28 0.65 13.09 -12.63
CA SER A 28 -0.11 12.09 -13.37
C SER A 28 0.86 11.32 -14.27
N GLY A 29 1.70 10.49 -13.63
CA GLY A 29 2.66 9.71 -14.38
C GLY A 29 1.97 8.68 -15.24
N SER A 30 2.34 8.62 -16.51
CA SER A 30 1.90 7.59 -17.44
C SER A 30 2.90 6.44 -17.50
N ASP A 31 3.95 6.53 -16.72
CA ASP A 31 4.99 5.51 -16.67
C ASP A 31 4.57 4.39 -15.73
N ASP A 32 4.32 3.22 -16.30
CA ASP A 32 3.86 2.04 -15.55
C ASP A 32 4.86 1.59 -14.49
N MET A 33 6.14 1.94 -14.62
CA MET A 33 7.16 1.59 -13.64
C MET A 33 7.12 2.49 -12.40
N ILE A 34 6.79 3.77 -12.61
CA ILE A 34 6.80 4.77 -11.55
C ILE A 34 5.43 4.88 -10.88
N SER A 35 4.37 4.78 -11.67
CA SER A 35 3.00 4.98 -11.19
C SER A 35 2.61 4.15 -9.97
N PRO A 36 2.90 2.83 -9.90
CA PRO A 36 2.52 2.06 -8.71
C PRO A 36 3.21 2.55 -7.43
N ALA A 37 4.48 2.91 -7.52
CA ALA A 37 5.21 3.41 -6.34
C ALA A 37 4.64 4.75 -5.86
N ILE A 38 4.34 5.66 -6.79
CA ILE A 38 3.72 6.95 -6.46
C ILE A 38 2.31 6.75 -5.89
N THR A 39 1.53 5.87 -6.51
CA THR A 39 0.19 5.55 -6.02
C THR A 39 0.24 5.01 -4.59
N GLY A 40 1.19 4.11 -4.31
CA GLY A 40 1.36 3.57 -2.96
C GLY A 40 1.81 4.63 -1.96
N LEU A 41 2.68 5.54 -2.38
CA LEU A 41 3.13 6.62 -1.50
C LEU A 41 1.99 7.58 -1.15
N ILE A 42 1.09 7.83 -2.08
CA ILE A 42 -0.14 8.59 -1.80
C ILE A 42 -0.93 7.88 -0.70
N GLY A 43 -1.03 6.55 -0.77
CA GLY A 43 -1.66 5.76 0.28
C GLY A 43 -0.99 5.96 1.63
N ASP A 44 0.35 5.96 1.67
CA ASP A 44 1.09 6.21 2.91
C ASP A 44 0.77 7.60 3.48
N CYS A 45 0.66 8.61 2.63
CA CYS A 45 0.31 9.96 3.08
C CYS A 45 -1.06 9.98 3.75
N TYR A 46 -2.05 9.34 3.14
CA TYR A 46 -3.39 9.27 3.71
C TYR A 46 -3.40 8.56 5.07
N VAL A 47 -2.71 7.44 5.17
CA VAL A 47 -2.63 6.70 6.44
C VAL A 47 -1.98 7.57 7.53
N ASN A 48 -0.89 8.24 7.18
CA ASN A 48 -0.19 9.13 8.13
C ASN A 48 -1.07 10.28 8.60
N MET A 49 -2.01 10.71 7.77
CA MET A 49 -2.96 11.79 8.11
C MET A 49 -4.21 11.26 8.83
N GLY A 50 -4.26 9.97 9.14
CA GLY A 50 -5.38 9.35 9.83
C GLY A 50 -6.51 8.91 8.91
N ASN A 51 -6.36 9.08 7.61
CA ASN A 51 -7.39 8.72 6.63
C ASN A 51 -7.10 7.33 6.06
N VAL A 52 -7.27 6.31 6.91
CA VAL A 52 -6.84 4.94 6.63
C VAL A 52 -7.61 4.32 5.46
N LYS A 53 -8.92 4.55 5.37
CA LYS A 53 -9.73 3.98 4.27
C LYS A 53 -9.24 4.45 2.91
N GLU A 54 -8.95 5.73 2.77
CA GLU A 54 -8.39 6.26 1.52
C GLU A 54 -7.04 5.65 1.22
N GLY A 55 -6.20 5.53 2.26
CA GLY A 55 -4.89 4.91 2.12
C GLY A 55 -4.98 3.50 1.58
N ILE A 56 -5.91 2.71 2.10
CA ILE A 56 -6.12 1.32 1.64
C ILE A 56 -6.48 1.29 0.16
N SER A 57 -7.38 2.17 -0.29
CA SER A 57 -7.76 2.25 -1.71
C SER A 57 -6.54 2.45 -2.60
N TYR A 58 -5.64 3.33 -2.18
CA TYR A 58 -4.43 3.59 -2.96
C TYR A 58 -3.44 2.42 -2.90
N PHE A 59 -3.31 1.74 -1.77
CA PHE A 59 -2.47 0.55 -1.69
C PHE A 59 -2.98 -0.54 -2.61
N GLU A 60 -4.28 -0.80 -2.62
CA GLU A 60 -4.87 -1.81 -3.50
C GLU A 60 -4.71 -1.43 -4.98
N LYS A 61 -4.88 -0.16 -5.29
CA LYS A 61 -4.66 0.34 -6.65
C LYS A 61 -3.21 0.14 -7.08
N ALA A 62 -2.26 0.47 -6.20
CA ALA A 62 -0.84 0.28 -6.49
C ALA A 62 -0.52 -1.18 -6.76
N ALA A 63 -1.06 -2.09 -5.95
CA ALA A 63 -0.85 -3.53 -6.13
C ALA A 63 -1.37 -4.01 -7.48
N LYS A 64 -2.55 -3.53 -7.89
CA LYS A 64 -3.14 -3.90 -9.19
C LYS A 64 -2.36 -3.33 -10.37
N GLN A 65 -1.92 -2.07 -10.26
CA GLN A 65 -1.13 -1.43 -11.31
C GLN A 65 0.17 -2.18 -11.58
N ALA A 66 0.83 -2.61 -10.52
CA ALA A 66 2.12 -3.28 -10.63
C ALA A 66 2.00 -4.71 -11.15
N SER A 67 1.11 -5.49 -10.56
CA SER A 67 0.88 -6.93 -10.89
C SER A 67 2.18 -7.71 -11.00
N ASN A 68 3.11 -7.52 -10.06
CA ASN A 68 4.39 -8.24 -10.06
C ASN A 68 4.78 -8.63 -8.64
N GLU A 69 5.76 -9.54 -8.53
CA GLU A 69 6.15 -10.14 -7.25
C GLU A 69 7.01 -9.25 -6.36
N VAL A 70 7.43 -8.09 -6.85
CA VAL A 70 8.24 -7.15 -6.06
C VAL A 70 7.36 -6.08 -5.43
N ILE A 71 6.54 -5.43 -6.22
CA ILE A 71 5.77 -4.26 -5.78
C ILE A 71 4.41 -4.65 -5.18
N SER A 72 3.68 -5.53 -5.87
CA SER A 72 2.32 -5.86 -5.45
C SER A 72 2.24 -6.45 -4.04
N PRO A 73 3.12 -7.39 -3.64
CA PRO A 73 3.05 -7.92 -2.28
C PRO A 73 3.31 -6.87 -1.20
N THR A 74 4.19 -5.91 -1.47
CA THR A 74 4.48 -4.82 -0.53
C THR A 74 3.20 -4.05 -0.20
N TYR A 75 2.46 -3.65 -1.23
CA TYR A 75 1.24 -2.85 -1.02
C TYR A 75 0.06 -3.68 -0.54
N LEU A 76 -0.01 -4.95 -0.92
CA LEU A 76 -1.01 -5.86 -0.36
C LEU A 76 -0.79 -6.05 1.15
N LYS A 77 0.46 -6.16 1.58
CA LYS A 77 0.76 -6.28 3.01
C LYS A 77 0.40 -5.00 3.75
N LYS A 78 0.71 -3.85 3.18
CA LYS A 78 0.32 -2.56 3.76
C LYS A 78 -1.20 -2.43 3.87
N ALA A 79 -1.92 -2.85 2.84
CA ALA A 79 -3.38 -2.86 2.86
C ALA A 79 -3.90 -3.78 3.97
N GLY A 80 -3.34 -4.98 4.09
CA GLY A 80 -3.73 -5.93 5.12
C GLY A 80 -3.56 -5.36 6.53
N ILE A 81 -2.40 -4.76 6.80
CA ILE A 81 -2.12 -4.15 8.10
C ILE A 81 -3.08 -2.99 8.38
N ALA A 82 -3.36 -2.17 7.37
CA ALA A 82 -4.30 -1.07 7.50
C ALA A 82 -5.73 -1.56 7.76
N TYR A 83 -6.15 -2.63 7.08
CA TYR A 83 -7.43 -3.28 7.37
C TYR A 83 -7.52 -3.74 8.83
N GLU A 84 -6.44 -4.34 9.35
CA GLU A 84 -6.41 -4.75 10.75
C GLU A 84 -6.58 -3.55 11.69
N SER A 85 -5.99 -2.41 11.37
CA SER A 85 -6.13 -1.21 12.19
C SER A 85 -7.56 -0.71 12.24
N LEU A 86 -8.36 -1.03 11.23
CA LEU A 86 -9.79 -0.72 11.18
C LEU A 86 -10.65 -1.88 11.70
N LYS A 87 -10.03 -2.93 12.22
CA LYS A 87 -10.70 -4.14 12.70
C LYS A 87 -11.49 -4.86 11.59
N GLN A 88 -11.08 -4.65 10.34
CA GLN A 88 -11.65 -5.34 9.18
C GLN A 88 -10.79 -6.57 8.88
N TYR A 89 -10.86 -7.54 9.77
CA TYR A 89 -9.96 -8.70 9.76
C TYR A 89 -10.20 -9.64 8.57
N GLY A 90 -11.45 -9.78 8.14
CA GLY A 90 -11.76 -10.58 6.95
C GLY A 90 -11.09 -10.03 5.71
N ASP A 91 -11.11 -8.72 5.54
CA ASP A 91 -10.44 -8.05 4.41
C ASP A 91 -8.93 -8.16 4.51
N ALA A 92 -8.39 -8.09 5.73
CA ALA A 92 -6.96 -8.28 5.96
C ALA A 92 -6.54 -9.69 5.54
N VAL A 93 -7.31 -10.71 5.93
CA VAL A 93 -7.04 -12.10 5.55
C VAL A 93 -7.02 -12.25 4.03
N LYS A 94 -7.96 -11.62 3.33
CA LYS A 94 -7.99 -11.68 1.86
C LYS A 94 -6.72 -11.10 1.24
N ALA A 95 -6.26 -9.95 1.74
CA ALA A 95 -5.04 -9.31 1.23
C ALA A 95 -3.83 -10.21 1.45
N TYR A 96 -3.68 -10.77 2.66
CA TYR A 96 -2.58 -11.66 2.99
C TYR A 96 -2.62 -12.97 2.19
N THR A 97 -3.82 -13.52 2.01
CA THR A 97 -4.00 -14.76 1.25
C THR A 97 -3.62 -14.55 -0.22
N THR A 98 -3.92 -13.37 -0.78
CA THR A 98 -3.50 -13.05 -2.14
C THR A 98 -1.98 -13.10 -2.26
N ILE A 99 -1.26 -12.59 -1.26
CA ILE A 99 0.22 -12.67 -1.26
C ILE A 99 0.65 -14.13 -1.27
N LYS A 100 0.05 -14.95 -0.39
CA LYS A 100 0.43 -16.36 -0.26
C LYS A 100 0.17 -17.15 -1.55
N GLU A 101 -0.96 -16.91 -2.21
CA GLU A 101 -1.38 -17.71 -3.35
C GLU A 101 -0.87 -17.18 -4.68
N LYS A 102 -0.91 -15.87 -4.87
CA LYS A 102 -0.55 -15.26 -6.16
C LYS A 102 0.92 -14.85 -6.22
N TYR A 103 1.48 -14.46 -5.09
CA TYR A 103 2.86 -13.94 -5.02
C TYR A 103 3.72 -14.78 -4.07
N PHE A 104 3.61 -16.10 -4.18
CA PHE A 104 4.23 -17.04 -3.25
C PHE A 104 5.76 -17.00 -3.24
N ASN A 105 6.38 -16.47 -4.30
CA ASN A 105 7.84 -16.33 -4.36
C ASN A 105 8.35 -14.98 -3.83
N SER A 106 7.46 -14.13 -3.33
CA SER A 106 7.85 -12.82 -2.82
C SER A 106 8.46 -12.92 -1.43
N MET A 107 9.22 -11.88 -1.06
CA MET A 107 9.77 -11.79 0.30
C MET A 107 8.65 -11.72 1.34
N GLU A 108 7.57 -11.02 1.01
CA GLU A 108 6.41 -10.88 1.91
C GLU A 108 5.74 -12.22 2.19
N ALA A 109 5.75 -13.13 1.23
CA ALA A 109 5.13 -14.44 1.40
C ALA A 109 5.85 -15.31 2.43
N SER A 110 7.12 -15.05 2.70
CA SER A 110 7.94 -15.89 3.58
C SER A 110 7.40 -15.98 5.00
N ASP A 111 6.76 -14.93 5.51
CA ASP A 111 6.20 -14.93 6.87
C ASP A 111 4.71 -14.60 6.91
N ILE A 112 4.04 -14.68 5.76
CA ILE A 112 2.65 -14.22 5.66
C ILE A 112 1.68 -15.10 6.48
N ASP A 113 2.01 -16.35 6.71
CA ASP A 113 1.14 -17.25 7.45
C ASP A 113 0.88 -16.77 8.88
N LYS A 114 1.85 -16.12 9.53
CA LYS A 114 1.62 -15.60 10.88
C LYS A 114 0.65 -14.42 10.86
N TYR A 115 0.66 -13.63 9.80
CA TYR A 115 -0.30 -12.53 9.63
C TYR A 115 -1.71 -13.07 9.38
N ILE A 116 -1.82 -14.09 8.54
CA ILE A 116 -3.09 -14.76 8.26
C ILE A 116 -3.66 -15.35 9.55
N THR A 117 -2.84 -16.08 10.31
CA THR A 117 -3.25 -16.71 11.55
C THR A 117 -3.75 -15.67 12.55
N ARG A 118 -3.00 -14.58 12.72
CA ARG A 118 -3.38 -13.51 13.65
C ARG A 118 -4.71 -12.87 13.27
N ALA A 119 -4.84 -12.46 12.01
CA ALA A 119 -6.05 -11.81 11.55
C ALA A 119 -7.25 -12.75 11.57
N SER A 120 -7.05 -14.02 11.20
CA SER A 120 -8.12 -15.01 11.23
C SER A 120 -8.63 -15.26 12.66
N ALA A 121 -7.72 -15.28 13.64
CA ALA A 121 -8.09 -15.48 15.03
C ALA A 121 -8.96 -14.34 15.56
N LEU A 122 -8.72 -13.13 15.07
CA LEU A 122 -9.48 -11.95 15.47
C LEU A 122 -10.78 -11.77 14.68
N ASN A 123 -10.91 -12.45 13.56
CA ASN A 123 -12.10 -12.39 12.70
C ASN A 123 -13.13 -13.42 13.15
N LYS A 124 -13.86 -13.05 14.18
CA LYS A 124 -14.89 -13.94 14.76
C LYS A 124 -16.28 -13.42 14.51
#